data_5b3c48552985580496a6cb81f8988138
#
_entry.id   5b3c48552985580496a6cb81f8988138
#
_cell.length_a   1.000
_cell.length_b   1.000
_cell.length_c   1.000
_cell.angle_alpha   90.00
_cell.angle_beta   90.00
_cell.angle_gamma   90.00
#
_symmetry.space_group_name_H-M   'P 1'
#
loop_
_entity.id
_entity.type
_entity.pdbx_description
1 polymer ?
#
loop_
_entity_poly.entity_id
_entity_poly.type
_entity_poly.pdbx_seq_one_letter_code
_entity_poly.pdbx_strand_id
1 'polypeptide(L)'
;MSQSNPIHIAILDLYDGSANVGMDCIMDILDDWSKKQSITIITTVFDVRVKHALPDDTYDLYLSSGGPGSPIDTHTQPWDLAYCNWLDQMFAKKKPVLLICHSFQIACRHFDIGKVGLRKSKQLGILPIHPTADHAIFEALPDPFFALESRMYQITEPNDKKIESMGATIIALEKIRPQLPYERALMAVAFSDKMIGVQFHPEATKERLSTYFNTEAIKTAVVEDFSEEKWNQIIQSLEEDSKIKHTCSRFIPNFLNQMLHV
;
A
#
# COMPACT_ATOMS: atom_id res chain seq x y z
N MET A 1 -19.03 21.70 -23.81
CA MET A 1 -18.62 20.89 -22.67
C MET A 1 -17.35 21.51 -22.11
N SER A 2 -17.35 22.04 -20.91
CA SER A 2 -16.15 22.59 -20.26
C SER A 2 -15.14 21.43 -20.10
N GLN A 3 -13.98 21.48 -20.74
CA GLN A 3 -12.90 20.57 -20.45
C GLN A 3 -12.48 20.84 -19.00
N SER A 4 -12.74 19.89 -18.11
CA SER A 4 -12.16 19.94 -16.77
C SER A 4 -10.63 19.88 -16.90
N ASN A 5 -9.91 20.66 -16.11
CA ASN A 5 -8.46 20.58 -16.07
C ASN A 5 -8.03 19.13 -15.77
N PRO A 6 -6.95 18.63 -16.38
CA PRO A 6 -6.43 17.32 -16.07
C PRO A 6 -6.02 17.22 -14.59
N ILE A 7 -6.22 16.07 -13.99
CA ILE A 7 -5.77 15.78 -12.63
C ILE A 7 -4.32 15.29 -12.68
N HIS A 8 -3.45 15.92 -11.92
CA HIS A 8 -2.03 15.58 -11.83
C HIS A 8 -1.76 14.66 -10.65
N ILE A 9 -1.28 13.44 -10.92
CA ILE A 9 -0.99 12.42 -9.91
C ILE A 9 0.52 12.15 -9.89
N ALA A 10 1.14 12.32 -8.72
CA ALA A 10 2.53 11.91 -8.49
C ALA A 10 2.58 10.47 -7.99
N ILE A 11 3.42 9.65 -8.60
CA ILE A 11 3.68 8.28 -8.17
C ILE A 11 5.13 8.19 -7.68
N LEU A 12 5.30 7.86 -6.40
CA LEU A 12 6.60 7.71 -5.78
C LEU A 12 7.00 6.23 -5.84
N ASP A 13 8.03 5.94 -6.63
CA ASP A 13 8.58 4.60 -6.78
C ASP A 13 9.68 4.35 -5.74
N LEU A 14 9.41 3.40 -4.82
CA LEU A 14 10.33 2.95 -3.79
C LEU A 14 10.94 1.56 -4.10
N TYR A 15 10.80 1.04 -5.31
CA TYR A 15 11.28 -0.30 -5.67
C TYR A 15 12.80 -0.40 -5.90
N ASP A 16 13.55 0.69 -5.74
CA ASP A 16 15.04 0.69 -5.79
C ASP A 16 15.59 0.14 -7.11
N GLY A 17 14.95 0.47 -8.21
CA GLY A 17 15.29 -0.05 -9.54
C GLY A 17 14.99 -1.54 -9.75
N SER A 18 14.40 -2.20 -8.75
CA SER A 18 14.05 -3.63 -8.85
C SER A 18 12.84 -3.84 -9.77
N ALA A 19 12.90 -4.87 -10.60
CA ALA A 19 11.75 -5.29 -11.40
C ALA A 19 10.58 -5.65 -10.48
N ASN A 20 9.42 -5.06 -10.76
CA ASN A 20 8.22 -5.26 -9.96
C ASN A 20 6.96 -5.15 -10.81
N VAL A 21 5.88 -5.72 -10.32
CA VAL A 21 4.56 -5.61 -10.97
C VAL A 21 3.66 -4.57 -10.29
N GLY A 22 4.06 -4.05 -9.15
CA GLY A 22 3.25 -3.11 -8.37
C GLY A 22 3.05 -1.78 -9.10
N MET A 23 4.10 -1.24 -9.71
CA MET A 23 4.01 -0.01 -10.51
C MET A 23 3.08 -0.18 -11.72
N ASP A 24 3.20 -1.30 -12.43
CA ASP A 24 2.30 -1.59 -13.56
C ASP A 24 0.84 -1.70 -13.09
N CYS A 25 0.60 -2.36 -11.95
CA CYS A 25 -0.74 -2.48 -11.37
C CYS A 25 -1.32 -1.10 -11.01
N ILE A 26 -0.53 -0.20 -10.42
CA ILE A 26 -0.95 1.17 -10.11
C ILE A 26 -1.35 1.90 -11.40
N MET A 27 -0.52 1.83 -12.44
CA MET A 27 -0.79 2.48 -13.72
C MET A 27 -2.05 1.94 -14.38
N ASP A 28 -2.25 0.61 -14.40
CA ASP A 28 -3.45 -0.03 -14.96
C ASP A 28 -4.73 0.45 -14.24
N ILE A 29 -4.71 0.52 -12.89
CA ILE A 29 -5.86 0.99 -12.10
C ILE A 29 -6.17 2.46 -12.37
N LEU A 30 -5.15 3.31 -12.48
CA LEU A 30 -5.33 4.73 -12.77
C LEU A 30 -5.92 4.94 -14.17
N ASP A 31 -5.44 4.20 -15.18
CA ASP A 31 -5.95 4.25 -16.54
C ASP A 31 -7.41 3.78 -16.60
N ASP A 32 -7.73 2.67 -15.96
CA ASP A 32 -9.10 2.16 -15.88
C ASP A 32 -10.05 3.12 -15.16
N TRP A 33 -9.60 3.72 -14.04
CA TRP A 33 -10.39 4.69 -13.29
C TRP A 33 -10.63 5.96 -14.12
N SER A 34 -9.59 6.50 -14.76
CA SER A 34 -9.67 7.66 -15.65
C SER A 34 -10.71 7.45 -16.76
N LYS A 35 -10.67 6.29 -17.42
CA LYS A 35 -11.66 5.92 -18.46
C LYS A 35 -13.07 5.82 -17.91
N LYS A 36 -13.27 5.17 -16.77
CA LYS A 36 -14.58 5.00 -16.15
C LYS A 36 -15.21 6.33 -15.73
N GLN A 37 -14.40 7.24 -15.19
CA GLN A 37 -14.86 8.56 -14.75
C GLN A 37 -14.93 9.57 -15.91
N SER A 38 -14.40 9.25 -17.08
CA SER A 38 -14.22 10.21 -18.20
C SER A 38 -13.42 11.46 -17.78
N ILE A 39 -12.42 11.27 -16.92
CA ILE A 39 -11.54 12.32 -16.39
C ILE A 39 -10.14 12.13 -16.99
N THR A 40 -9.54 13.20 -17.48
CA THR A 40 -8.14 13.16 -17.93
C THR A 40 -7.20 13.22 -16.73
N ILE A 41 -6.27 12.27 -16.64
CA ILE A 41 -5.19 12.27 -15.65
C ILE A 41 -3.83 12.41 -16.33
N ILE A 42 -2.88 13.02 -15.62
CA ILE A 42 -1.47 13.11 -16.00
C ILE A 42 -0.67 12.53 -14.83
N THR A 43 0.04 11.44 -15.08
CA THR A 43 0.86 10.77 -14.07
C THR A 43 2.34 11.12 -14.26
N THR A 44 3.05 11.37 -13.15
CA THR A 44 4.50 11.56 -13.13
C THR A 44 5.11 10.61 -12.10
N VAL A 45 6.09 9.82 -12.53
CA VAL A 45 6.79 8.86 -11.65
C VAL A 45 8.08 9.48 -11.12
N PHE A 46 8.28 9.38 -9.81
CA PHE A 46 9.45 9.85 -9.09
C PHE A 46 10.21 8.67 -8.51
N ASP A 47 11.41 8.43 -8.98
CA ASP A 47 12.32 7.42 -8.45
C ASP A 47 12.97 7.94 -7.16
N VAL A 48 12.39 7.52 -6.03
CA VAL A 48 12.76 8.05 -4.70
C VAL A 48 14.10 7.53 -4.23
N ARG A 49 14.42 6.26 -4.49
CA ARG A 49 15.57 5.60 -3.88
C ARG A 49 16.84 5.71 -4.71
N VAL A 50 16.75 5.57 -6.01
CA VAL A 50 17.93 5.62 -6.90
C VAL A 50 18.25 7.05 -7.31
N LYS A 51 17.22 7.83 -7.67
CA LYS A 51 17.42 9.21 -8.15
C LYS A 51 17.21 10.27 -7.08
N HIS A 52 16.77 9.88 -5.87
CA HIS A 52 16.37 10.77 -4.79
C HIS A 52 15.36 11.84 -5.25
N ALA A 53 14.50 11.48 -6.21
CA ALA A 53 13.52 12.39 -6.78
C ALA A 53 12.25 12.36 -5.92
N LEU A 54 11.79 13.55 -5.52
CA LEU A 54 10.55 13.73 -4.77
C LEU A 54 9.69 14.79 -5.45
N PRO A 55 8.35 14.60 -5.50
CA PRO A 55 7.45 15.61 -6.03
C PRO A 55 7.34 16.80 -5.07
N ASP A 56 7.08 17.97 -5.62
CA ASP A 56 6.61 19.11 -4.86
C ASP A 56 5.12 18.98 -4.49
N ASP A 57 4.51 20.03 -3.95
CA ASP A 57 3.12 20.04 -3.49
C ASP A 57 2.12 20.53 -4.55
N THR A 58 2.51 20.56 -5.82
CA THR A 58 1.62 21.04 -6.90
C THR A 58 0.68 19.97 -7.44
N TYR A 59 0.95 18.70 -7.17
CA TYR A 59 0.09 17.60 -7.59
C TYR A 59 -1.21 17.55 -6.78
N ASP A 60 -2.27 17.05 -7.42
CA ASP A 60 -3.58 16.88 -6.81
C ASP A 60 -3.62 15.69 -5.85
N LEU A 61 -2.82 14.63 -6.14
CA LEU A 61 -2.79 13.40 -5.38
C LEU A 61 -1.44 12.68 -5.52
N TYR A 62 -1.07 11.91 -4.49
CA TYR A 62 0.19 11.19 -4.39
C TYR A 62 -0.05 9.72 -4.05
N LEU A 63 0.55 8.81 -4.81
CA LEU A 63 0.59 7.37 -4.53
C LEU A 63 2.04 6.96 -4.29
N SER A 64 2.35 6.43 -3.11
CA SER A 64 3.68 5.96 -2.77
C SER A 64 3.69 4.44 -2.71
N SER A 65 4.53 3.83 -3.54
CA SER A 65 4.56 2.40 -3.76
C SER A 65 5.14 1.60 -2.58
N GLY A 66 4.99 0.29 -2.64
CA GLY A 66 5.81 -0.65 -1.90
C GLY A 66 7.28 -0.59 -2.32
N GLY A 67 8.09 -1.47 -1.73
CA GLY A 67 9.49 -1.57 -2.09
C GLY A 67 10.22 -2.64 -1.29
N PRO A 68 11.37 -3.12 -1.75
CA PRO A 68 12.19 -4.08 -1.04
C PRO A 68 13.01 -3.45 0.09
N GLY A 69 13.54 -4.29 0.97
CA GLY A 69 14.50 -3.90 1.99
C GLY A 69 13.87 -3.64 3.37
N SER A 70 14.69 -3.14 4.27
CA SER A 70 14.34 -2.91 5.67
C SER A 70 13.88 -1.46 5.87
N PRO A 71 12.66 -1.24 6.38
CA PRO A 71 12.21 0.11 6.74
C PRO A 71 12.92 0.66 8.00
N ILE A 72 13.73 -0.16 8.67
CA ILE A 72 14.45 0.22 9.88
C ILE A 72 15.87 0.65 9.54
N ASP A 73 16.58 -0.13 8.71
CA ASP A 73 18.00 0.08 8.47
C ASP A 73 18.28 1.26 7.52
N THR A 74 17.25 1.74 6.83
CA THR A 74 17.38 2.88 5.92
C THR A 74 17.26 4.26 6.59
N HIS A 75 16.89 4.31 7.87
CA HIS A 75 16.53 5.56 8.57
C HIS A 75 17.63 6.66 8.58
N THR A 76 18.87 6.32 8.28
CA THR A 76 19.97 7.29 8.14
C THR A 76 20.37 7.55 6.69
N GLN A 77 19.75 6.87 5.72
CA GLN A 77 20.07 7.06 4.32
C GLN A 77 19.51 8.39 3.79
N PRO A 78 20.25 9.09 2.91
CA PRO A 78 19.82 10.42 2.43
C PRO A 78 18.42 10.42 1.79
N TRP A 79 18.09 9.39 1.01
CA TRP A 79 16.78 9.29 0.37
C TRP A 79 15.64 9.11 1.40
N ASP A 80 15.86 8.32 2.45
CA ASP A 80 14.86 8.05 3.50
C ASP A 80 14.62 9.31 4.35
N LEU A 81 15.70 10.02 4.73
CA LEU A 81 15.59 11.30 5.41
C LEU A 81 14.84 12.34 4.58
N ALA A 82 15.14 12.43 3.28
CA ALA A 82 14.44 13.34 2.37
C ALA A 82 12.96 12.94 2.22
N TYR A 83 12.67 11.64 2.12
CA TYR A 83 11.31 11.12 2.05
C TYR A 83 10.52 11.39 3.33
N CYS A 84 11.12 11.21 4.51
CA CYS A 84 10.50 11.55 5.79
C CYS A 84 10.17 13.05 5.89
N ASN A 85 11.08 13.93 5.48
CA ASN A 85 10.82 15.36 5.43
C ASN A 85 9.69 15.71 4.44
N TRP A 86 9.59 15.00 3.32
CA TRP A 86 8.51 15.12 2.36
C TRP A 86 7.18 14.68 2.97
N LEU A 87 7.14 13.58 3.74
CA LEU A 87 5.94 13.13 4.47
C LEU A 87 5.44 14.21 5.44
N ASP A 88 6.35 14.85 6.20
CA ASP A 88 5.99 15.95 7.10
C ASP A 88 5.32 17.12 6.35
N GLN A 89 5.89 17.49 5.19
CA GLN A 89 5.35 18.58 4.38
C GLN A 89 3.96 18.22 3.82
N MET A 90 3.77 17.01 3.31
CA MET A 90 2.48 16.55 2.78
C MET A 90 1.43 16.46 3.87
N PHE A 91 1.80 15.97 5.05
CA PHE A 91 0.92 15.93 6.23
C PHE A 91 0.49 17.34 6.66
N ALA A 92 1.45 18.25 6.84
CA ALA A 92 1.19 19.64 7.25
C ALA A 92 0.32 20.40 6.24
N LYS A 93 0.51 20.14 4.94
CA LYS A 93 -0.25 20.77 3.84
C LYS A 93 -1.57 20.03 3.55
N LYS A 94 -1.90 18.99 4.30
CA LYS A 94 -3.09 18.14 4.10
C LYS A 94 -3.25 17.64 2.67
N LYS A 95 -2.15 17.19 2.08
CA LYS A 95 -2.15 16.63 0.72
C LYS A 95 -2.69 15.21 0.70
N PRO A 96 -3.47 14.82 -0.34
CA PRO A 96 -3.94 13.45 -0.50
C PRO A 96 -2.78 12.49 -0.78
N VAL A 97 -2.45 11.60 0.15
CA VAL A 97 -1.35 10.64 0.02
C VAL A 97 -1.83 9.25 0.39
N LEU A 98 -1.62 8.27 -0.51
CA LEU A 98 -1.76 6.84 -0.20
C LEU A 98 -0.37 6.21 -0.13
N LEU A 99 -0.08 5.54 0.98
CA LEU A 99 1.19 4.89 1.28
C LEU A 99 1.00 3.36 1.29
N ILE A 100 1.76 2.63 0.46
CA ILE A 100 1.59 1.18 0.27
C ILE A 100 2.80 0.42 0.82
N CYS A 101 2.56 -0.56 1.68
CA CYS A 101 3.52 -1.53 2.20
C CYS A 101 4.80 -0.89 2.76
N HIS A 102 5.88 -0.79 1.99
CA HIS A 102 7.15 -0.24 2.47
C HIS A 102 7.04 1.25 2.86
N SER A 103 6.39 2.05 2.03
CA SER A 103 6.15 3.46 2.33
C SER A 103 5.27 3.65 3.58
N PHE A 104 4.28 2.79 3.80
CA PHE A 104 3.50 2.76 5.03
C PHE A 104 4.36 2.43 6.26
N GLN A 105 5.27 1.46 6.14
CA GLN A 105 6.18 1.09 7.23
C GLN A 105 7.12 2.24 7.59
N ILE A 106 7.66 2.95 6.59
CA ILE A 106 8.49 4.15 6.83
C ILE A 106 7.67 5.23 7.52
N ALA A 107 6.45 5.51 7.07
CA ALA A 107 5.57 6.51 7.68
C ALA A 107 5.21 6.14 9.13
N CYS A 108 4.90 4.87 9.42
CA CYS A 108 4.63 4.42 10.79
C CYS A 108 5.85 4.59 11.71
N ARG A 109 7.05 4.30 11.21
CA ARG A 109 8.30 4.56 11.94
C ARG A 109 8.51 6.06 12.16
N HIS A 110 8.38 6.87 11.11
CA HIS A 110 8.64 8.29 11.12
C HIS A 110 7.68 9.05 12.06
N PHE A 111 6.39 8.76 11.95
CA PHE A 111 5.35 9.37 12.80
C PHE A 111 5.19 8.68 14.17
N ASP A 112 6.02 7.69 14.48
CA ASP A 112 5.97 6.94 15.77
C ASP A 112 4.57 6.37 16.09
N ILE A 113 3.92 5.80 15.06
CA ILE A 113 2.57 5.22 15.18
C ILE A 113 2.57 3.90 15.93
N GLY A 114 3.68 3.15 15.86
CA GLY A 114 3.86 1.87 16.51
C GLY A 114 5.25 1.31 16.19
N LYS A 115 5.56 0.19 16.79
CA LYS A 115 6.87 -0.46 16.65
C LYS A 115 6.97 -1.17 15.31
N VAL A 116 7.83 -0.68 14.44
CA VAL A 116 8.20 -1.37 13.21
C VAL A 116 9.25 -2.43 13.51
N GLY A 117 9.00 -3.68 13.16
CA GLY A 117 9.87 -4.80 13.48
C GLY A 117 9.77 -5.94 12.48
N LEU A 118 10.74 -6.87 12.56
CA LEU A 118 10.72 -8.10 11.78
C LEU A 118 9.58 -9.02 12.24
N ARG A 119 8.93 -9.66 11.30
CA ARG A 119 8.04 -10.78 11.56
C ARG A 119 8.86 -12.03 11.91
N LYS A 120 8.26 -12.97 12.62
CA LYS A 120 8.87 -14.29 12.87
C LYS A 120 9.02 -15.12 11.58
N SER A 121 8.16 -14.87 10.60
CA SER A 121 8.22 -15.50 9.28
C SER A 121 7.74 -14.51 8.22
N LYS A 122 8.30 -14.61 7.03
CA LYS A 122 7.86 -13.87 5.85
C LYS A 122 6.38 -14.16 5.58
N GLN A 123 5.60 -13.11 5.30
CA GLN A 123 4.21 -13.21 4.92
C GLN A 123 4.11 -13.07 3.40
N LEU A 124 3.48 -14.07 2.77
CA LEU A 124 3.21 -14.03 1.33
C LEU A 124 1.85 -14.67 1.05
N GLY A 125 1.03 -14.04 0.22
CA GLY A 125 -0.22 -14.60 -0.29
C GLY A 125 -1.38 -13.63 -0.28
N ILE A 126 -2.55 -14.09 -0.75
CA ILE A 126 -3.80 -13.35 -0.73
C ILE A 126 -4.51 -13.66 0.59
N LEU A 127 -4.54 -12.69 1.48
CA LEU A 127 -4.91 -12.89 2.87
C LEU A 127 -6.03 -11.95 3.31
N PRO A 128 -6.83 -12.36 4.32
CA PRO A 128 -7.92 -11.55 4.83
C PRO A 128 -7.42 -10.36 5.63
N ILE A 129 -7.95 -9.19 5.33
CA ILE A 129 -7.78 -7.94 6.04
C ILE A 129 -9.07 -7.61 6.77
N HIS A 130 -8.98 -7.20 8.03
CA HIS A 130 -10.13 -6.92 8.88
C HIS A 130 -10.24 -5.42 9.15
N PRO A 131 -11.19 -4.71 8.54
CA PRO A 131 -11.55 -3.36 8.95
C PRO A 131 -11.88 -3.30 10.44
N THR A 132 -11.45 -2.24 11.11
CA THR A 132 -11.70 -2.00 12.55
C THR A 132 -12.45 -0.69 12.79
N ALA A 133 -12.65 0.08 11.73
CA ALA A 133 -13.42 1.31 11.75
C ALA A 133 -14.19 1.45 10.44
N ASP A 134 -15.32 2.13 10.49
CA ASP A 134 -16.04 2.58 9.29
C ASP A 134 -15.23 3.69 8.63
N HIS A 135 -14.81 3.45 7.39
CA HIS A 135 -14.00 4.39 6.63
C HIS A 135 -14.33 4.29 5.14
N ALA A 136 -14.52 5.44 4.48
CA ALA A 136 -14.93 5.51 3.07
C ALA A 136 -14.01 4.74 2.10
N ILE A 137 -12.73 4.55 2.45
CA ILE A 137 -11.81 3.77 1.64
C ILE A 137 -12.22 2.29 1.51
N PHE A 138 -13.00 1.78 2.45
CA PHE A 138 -13.53 0.40 2.46
C PHE A 138 -14.93 0.28 1.85
N GLU A 139 -15.46 1.36 1.30
CA GLU A 139 -16.80 1.34 0.72
C GLU A 139 -16.96 0.19 -0.28
N ALA A 140 -18.06 -0.57 -0.11
CA ALA A 140 -18.41 -1.74 -0.91
C ALA A 140 -17.33 -2.86 -0.95
N LEU A 141 -16.36 -2.87 -0.05
CA LEU A 141 -15.51 -4.02 0.22
C LEU A 141 -16.20 -4.95 1.23
N PRO A 142 -16.06 -6.29 1.11
CA PRO A 142 -16.53 -7.22 2.12
C PRO A 142 -15.70 -7.11 3.41
N ASP A 143 -16.23 -7.59 4.54
CA ASP A 143 -15.50 -7.78 5.79
C ASP A 143 -15.47 -9.27 6.16
N PRO A 144 -14.29 -9.92 6.16
CA PRO A 144 -13.01 -9.40 5.70
C PRO A 144 -12.94 -9.27 4.16
N PHE A 145 -12.14 -8.33 3.67
CA PHE A 145 -11.70 -8.33 2.28
C PHE A 145 -10.32 -9.01 2.15
N PHE A 146 -9.93 -9.37 0.92
CA PHE A 146 -8.68 -10.06 0.68
C PHE A 146 -7.73 -9.20 -0.16
N ALA A 147 -6.44 -9.18 0.23
CA ALA A 147 -5.40 -8.45 -0.49
C ALA A 147 -4.10 -9.24 -0.53
N LEU A 148 -3.24 -8.93 -1.49
CA LEU A 148 -1.88 -9.46 -1.51
C LEU A 148 -1.09 -8.90 -0.34
N GLU A 149 -0.47 -9.78 0.42
CA GLU A 149 0.59 -9.46 1.36
C GLU A 149 1.90 -10.08 0.88
N SER A 150 2.97 -9.30 0.90
CA SER A 150 4.36 -9.74 0.64
C SER A 150 5.29 -8.94 1.52
N ARG A 151 5.60 -9.44 2.73
CA ARG A 151 6.34 -8.65 3.72
C ARG A 151 7.16 -9.47 4.71
N MET A 152 8.29 -8.90 5.13
CA MET A 152 9.12 -9.37 6.24
C MET A 152 8.91 -8.54 7.51
N TYR A 153 8.42 -7.31 7.37
CA TYR A 153 8.22 -6.36 8.46
C TYR A 153 6.76 -6.19 8.81
N GLN A 154 6.50 -5.72 10.02
CA GLN A 154 5.17 -5.42 10.53
C GLN A 154 5.22 -4.25 11.50
N ILE A 155 4.06 -3.64 11.74
CA ILE A 155 3.88 -2.63 12.77
C ILE A 155 3.01 -3.25 13.86
N THR A 156 3.50 -3.26 15.10
CA THR A 156 2.80 -3.74 16.30
C THR A 156 2.94 -2.71 17.42
N GLU A 157 2.45 -2.99 18.60
CA GLU A 157 2.59 -2.12 19.78
C GLU A 157 2.21 -0.66 19.43
N PRO A 158 0.94 -0.36 19.09
CA PRO A 158 0.53 0.98 18.69
C PRO A 158 0.84 2.01 19.78
N ASN A 159 1.33 3.18 19.38
CA ASN A 159 1.56 4.31 20.27
C ASN A 159 0.28 5.14 20.38
N ASP A 160 -0.63 4.72 21.27
CA ASP A 160 -1.96 5.34 21.43
C ASP A 160 -1.89 6.86 21.68
N LYS A 161 -0.90 7.33 22.47
CA LYS A 161 -0.70 8.75 22.75
C LYS A 161 -0.36 9.53 21.49
N LYS A 162 0.48 8.96 20.64
CA LYS A 162 0.88 9.60 19.38
C LYS A 162 -0.26 9.59 18.38
N ILE A 163 -0.95 8.46 18.26
CA ILE A 163 -2.14 8.30 17.41
C ILE A 163 -3.18 9.35 17.78
N GLU A 164 -3.53 9.45 19.07
CA GLU A 164 -4.48 10.46 19.57
C GLU A 164 -4.02 11.90 19.28
N SER A 165 -2.76 12.21 19.59
CA SER A 165 -2.22 13.58 19.39
C SER A 165 -2.17 14.01 17.92
N MET A 166 -2.07 13.07 16.98
CA MET A 166 -2.10 13.32 15.54
C MET A 166 -3.53 13.37 14.98
N GLY A 167 -4.52 12.88 15.72
CA GLY A 167 -5.85 12.60 15.19
C GLY A 167 -5.87 11.45 14.20
N ALA A 168 -4.88 10.54 14.29
CA ALA A 168 -4.81 9.36 13.45
C ALA A 168 -5.76 8.26 13.96
N THR A 169 -6.08 7.30 13.08
CA THR A 169 -6.96 6.18 13.41
C THR A 169 -6.43 4.89 12.79
N ILE A 170 -6.36 3.81 13.59
CA ILE A 170 -6.11 2.47 13.06
C ILE A 170 -7.41 1.98 12.44
N ILE A 171 -7.44 1.80 11.13
CA ILE A 171 -8.65 1.46 10.38
C ILE A 171 -8.71 0.00 9.91
N ALA A 172 -7.60 -0.76 9.97
CA ALA A 172 -7.60 -2.20 9.75
C ALA A 172 -6.47 -2.91 10.51
N LEU A 173 -6.73 -4.14 10.92
CA LEU A 173 -5.79 -5.01 11.63
C LEU A 173 -5.65 -6.38 10.95
N GLU A 174 -4.53 -7.05 11.22
CA GLU A 174 -4.30 -8.44 10.82
C GLU A 174 -5.35 -9.37 11.43
N LYS A 175 -5.60 -10.52 10.80
CA LYS A 175 -6.50 -11.58 11.30
C LYS A 175 -6.19 -11.94 12.76
N ILE A 176 -7.25 -12.08 13.58
CA ILE A 176 -7.14 -12.62 14.93
C ILE A 176 -6.68 -14.09 14.86
N ARG A 177 -5.69 -14.42 15.68
CA ARG A 177 -5.18 -15.77 15.88
C ARG A 177 -5.18 -16.07 17.40
N PRO A 178 -6.32 -16.42 18.00
CA PRO A 178 -6.46 -16.54 19.46
C PRO A 178 -5.49 -17.53 20.12
N GLN A 179 -5.04 -18.52 19.34
CA GLN A 179 -4.11 -19.55 19.81
C GLN A 179 -2.64 -19.10 19.83
N LEU A 180 -2.33 -17.92 19.27
CA LEU A 180 -0.97 -17.40 19.20
C LEU A 180 -0.83 -16.19 20.12
N PRO A 181 0.22 -16.13 20.96
CA PRO A 181 0.47 -15.00 21.86
C PRO A 181 1.15 -13.84 21.12
N TYR A 182 0.64 -13.50 19.93
CA TYR A 182 1.20 -12.43 19.11
C TYR A 182 0.20 -11.31 18.96
N GLU A 183 0.72 -10.09 19.02
CA GLU A 183 -0.05 -8.91 18.68
C GLU A 183 -0.43 -8.91 17.21
N ARG A 184 -1.60 -8.36 16.93
CA ARG A 184 -2.07 -8.13 15.57
C ARG A 184 -1.28 -6.99 14.95
N ALA A 185 -0.76 -7.19 13.74
CA ALA A 185 -0.13 -6.11 13.00
C ALA A 185 -1.16 -5.08 12.54
N LEU A 186 -0.74 -3.81 12.50
CA LEU A 186 -1.50 -2.74 11.88
C LEU A 186 -1.51 -2.97 10.37
N MET A 187 -2.69 -3.02 9.77
CA MET A 187 -2.86 -3.26 8.34
C MET A 187 -3.26 -2.01 7.58
N ALA A 188 -3.91 -1.06 8.23
CA ALA A 188 -4.19 0.25 7.67
C ALA A 188 -4.31 1.32 8.77
N VAL A 189 -3.78 2.50 8.49
CA VAL A 189 -3.85 3.69 9.36
C VAL A 189 -4.25 4.88 8.51
N ALA A 190 -5.28 5.60 8.94
CA ALA A 190 -5.55 6.96 8.51
C ALA A 190 -4.72 7.88 9.40
N PHE A 191 -3.60 8.41 8.90
CA PHE A 191 -2.76 9.39 9.61
C PHE A 191 -3.47 10.74 9.72
N SER A 192 -4.33 11.04 8.75
CA SER A 192 -5.28 12.15 8.72
C SER A 192 -6.41 11.79 7.74
N ASP A 193 -7.36 12.72 7.55
CA ASP A 193 -8.42 12.63 6.53
C ASP A 193 -7.89 12.57 5.08
N LYS A 194 -6.62 12.95 4.86
CA LYS A 194 -5.99 13.02 3.53
C LYS A 194 -4.80 12.07 3.36
N MET A 195 -4.21 11.56 4.44
CA MET A 195 -3.06 10.65 4.37
C MET A 195 -3.42 9.30 4.95
N ILE A 196 -3.42 8.27 4.10
CA ILE A 196 -3.77 6.89 4.46
C ILE A 196 -2.61 5.98 4.09
N GLY A 197 -2.28 5.06 4.98
CA GLY A 197 -1.27 4.04 4.72
C GLY A 197 -1.80 2.63 4.94
N VAL A 198 -1.33 1.69 4.11
CA VAL A 198 -1.73 0.28 4.15
C VAL A 198 -0.54 -0.66 4.05
N GLN A 199 -0.60 -1.76 4.79
CA GLN A 199 0.45 -2.77 4.81
C GLN A 199 0.38 -3.75 3.65
N PHE A 200 -0.81 -3.98 3.12
CA PHE A 200 -1.09 -4.86 1.99
C PHE A 200 -0.93 -4.12 0.65
N HIS A 201 -1.05 -4.86 -0.44
CA HIS A 201 -0.95 -4.34 -1.81
C HIS A 201 -2.36 -4.25 -2.44
N PRO A 202 -3.06 -3.09 -2.30
CA PRO A 202 -4.39 -2.92 -2.88
C PRO A 202 -4.36 -2.77 -4.40
N GLU A 203 -3.18 -2.46 -4.95
CA GLU A 203 -2.95 -2.33 -6.39
C GLU A 203 -2.88 -3.67 -7.10
N ALA A 204 -2.62 -4.76 -6.39
CA ALA A 204 -2.36 -6.06 -7.00
C ALA A 204 -3.57 -6.58 -7.78
N THR A 205 -3.42 -6.77 -9.10
CA THR A 205 -4.47 -7.31 -9.98
C THR A 205 -4.23 -8.80 -10.24
N LYS A 206 -5.33 -9.53 -10.50
CA LYS A 206 -5.26 -10.97 -10.82
C LYS A 206 -4.39 -11.22 -12.04
N GLU A 207 -4.56 -10.45 -13.08
CA GLU A 207 -3.90 -10.60 -14.36
C GLU A 207 -2.37 -10.46 -14.21
N ARG A 208 -1.93 -9.39 -13.56
CA ARG A 208 -0.50 -9.14 -13.32
C ARG A 208 0.11 -10.17 -12.38
N LEU A 209 -0.59 -10.51 -11.29
CA LEU A 209 -0.10 -11.52 -10.34
C LEU A 209 -0.05 -12.92 -10.94
N SER A 210 -1.04 -13.31 -11.76
CA SER A 210 -1.01 -14.61 -12.44
C SER A 210 0.20 -14.72 -13.38
N THR A 211 0.48 -13.66 -14.14
CA THR A 211 1.69 -13.62 -14.97
C THR A 211 2.96 -13.71 -14.13
N TYR A 212 3.05 -12.95 -13.04
CA TYR A 212 4.22 -12.91 -12.17
C TYR A 212 4.48 -14.25 -11.47
N PHE A 213 3.47 -14.81 -10.78
CA PHE A 213 3.63 -16.07 -10.04
C PHE A 213 3.84 -17.29 -10.95
N ASN A 214 3.40 -17.27 -12.19
CA ASN A 214 3.62 -18.37 -13.13
C ASN A 214 5.00 -18.34 -13.82
N THR A 215 5.88 -17.40 -13.50
CA THR A 215 7.27 -17.46 -13.96
C THR A 215 8.06 -18.49 -13.16
N GLU A 216 8.92 -19.29 -13.84
CA GLU A 216 9.75 -20.31 -13.19
C GLU A 216 10.62 -19.74 -12.07
N ALA A 217 11.17 -18.53 -12.27
CA ALA A 217 12.02 -17.88 -11.27
C ALA A 217 11.25 -17.60 -9.96
N ILE A 218 10.02 -17.10 -10.06
CA ILE A 218 9.19 -16.78 -8.89
C ILE A 218 8.65 -18.04 -8.24
N LYS A 219 8.25 -19.04 -9.04
CA LYS A 219 7.84 -20.36 -8.51
C LYS A 219 8.95 -20.96 -7.69
N THR A 220 10.17 -21.04 -8.25
CA THR A 220 11.34 -21.57 -7.56
C THR A 220 11.61 -20.83 -6.25
N ALA A 221 11.62 -19.48 -6.28
CA ALA A 221 11.84 -18.67 -5.08
C ALA A 221 10.77 -18.88 -3.99
N VAL A 222 9.49 -19.01 -4.38
CA VAL A 222 8.40 -19.28 -3.42
C VAL A 222 8.52 -20.69 -2.83
N VAL A 223 8.87 -21.68 -3.65
CA VAL A 223 9.03 -23.06 -3.17
C VAL A 223 10.24 -23.17 -2.23
N GLU A 224 11.36 -22.51 -2.54
CA GLU A 224 12.54 -22.46 -1.68
C GLU A 224 12.31 -21.71 -0.36
N ASP A 225 11.66 -20.54 -0.42
CA ASP A 225 11.40 -19.71 0.77
C ASP A 225 10.30 -20.29 1.68
N PHE A 226 9.37 -21.07 1.12
CA PHE A 226 8.20 -21.59 1.84
C PHE A 226 7.97 -23.09 1.57
N SER A 227 7.24 -23.42 0.50
CA SER A 227 6.96 -24.77 0.04
C SER A 227 6.15 -24.77 -1.27
N GLU A 228 6.05 -25.94 -1.92
CA GLU A 228 5.19 -26.14 -3.08
C GLU A 228 3.69 -25.95 -2.74
N GLU A 229 3.25 -26.40 -1.54
CA GLU A 229 1.88 -26.18 -1.07
C GLU A 229 1.54 -24.69 -0.96
N LYS A 230 2.52 -23.88 -0.52
CA LYS A 230 2.33 -22.44 -0.43
C LYS A 230 2.15 -21.81 -1.79
N TRP A 231 2.95 -22.20 -2.77
CA TRP A 231 2.79 -21.74 -4.15
C TRP A 231 1.42 -22.15 -4.72
N ASN A 232 1.01 -23.41 -4.54
CA ASN A 232 -0.30 -23.91 -4.98
C ASN A 232 -1.46 -23.12 -4.34
N GLN A 233 -1.38 -22.80 -3.04
CA GLN A 233 -2.37 -21.97 -2.34
C GLN A 233 -2.48 -20.55 -2.94
N ILE A 234 -1.36 -19.96 -3.34
CA ILE A 234 -1.36 -18.63 -3.98
C ILE A 234 -2.07 -18.71 -5.33
N ILE A 235 -1.70 -19.68 -6.17
CA ILE A 235 -2.31 -19.86 -7.49
C ILE A 235 -3.81 -20.12 -7.35
N GLN A 236 -4.23 -21.02 -6.48
CA GLN A 236 -5.65 -21.29 -6.22
C GLN A 236 -6.40 -20.02 -5.76
N SER A 237 -5.78 -19.22 -4.89
CA SER A 237 -6.40 -17.96 -4.43
C SER A 237 -6.53 -16.93 -5.52
N LEU A 238 -5.65 -16.93 -6.53
CA LEU A 238 -5.77 -16.08 -7.72
C LEU A 238 -6.89 -16.53 -8.67
N GLU A 239 -7.17 -17.85 -8.71
CA GLU A 239 -8.28 -18.38 -9.51
C GLU A 239 -9.64 -18.03 -8.93
N GLU A 240 -9.75 -17.83 -7.61
CA GLU A 240 -10.96 -17.38 -6.94
C GLU A 240 -11.20 -15.88 -7.19
N ASP A 241 -11.91 -15.56 -8.29
CA ASP A 241 -12.17 -14.18 -8.77
C ASP A 241 -12.67 -13.22 -7.67
N SER A 242 -13.41 -13.72 -6.69
CA SER A 242 -13.97 -12.89 -5.62
C SER A 242 -12.93 -12.36 -4.62
N LYS A 243 -11.76 -13.00 -4.48
CA LYS A 243 -10.81 -12.63 -3.44
C LYS A 243 -10.09 -11.31 -3.71
N ILE A 244 -9.32 -11.23 -4.80
CA ILE A 244 -8.48 -10.05 -5.07
C ILE A 244 -9.21 -8.97 -5.88
N LYS A 245 -10.18 -9.36 -6.70
CA LYS A 245 -10.91 -8.47 -7.61
C LYS A 245 -11.63 -7.33 -6.87
N HIS A 246 -12.25 -7.62 -5.73
CA HIS A 246 -12.92 -6.59 -4.95
C HIS A 246 -11.96 -5.50 -4.50
N THR A 247 -10.78 -5.87 -4.01
CA THR A 247 -9.79 -4.93 -3.49
C THR A 247 -9.20 -4.07 -4.60
N CYS A 248 -8.65 -4.67 -5.65
CA CYS A 248 -8.02 -3.89 -6.73
C CYS A 248 -9.01 -3.01 -7.51
N SER A 249 -10.29 -3.42 -7.63
CA SER A 249 -11.30 -2.63 -8.34
C SER A 249 -11.93 -1.51 -7.51
N ARG A 250 -11.69 -1.46 -6.19
CA ARG A 250 -12.37 -0.54 -5.27
C ARG A 250 -11.43 0.29 -4.41
N PHE A 251 -10.41 -0.30 -3.81
CA PHE A 251 -9.62 0.36 -2.78
C PHE A 251 -8.96 1.66 -3.26
N ILE A 252 -8.13 1.58 -4.30
CA ILE A 252 -7.51 2.78 -4.90
C ILE A 252 -8.57 3.68 -5.55
N PRO A 253 -9.55 3.18 -6.33
CA PRO A 253 -10.66 3.99 -6.81
C PRO A 253 -11.44 4.72 -5.71
N ASN A 254 -11.73 4.10 -4.57
CA ASN A 254 -12.38 4.77 -3.44
C ASN A 254 -11.52 5.91 -2.89
N PHE A 255 -10.21 5.69 -2.76
CA PHE A 255 -9.27 6.75 -2.36
C PHE A 255 -9.30 7.91 -3.36
N LEU A 256 -9.23 7.64 -4.66
CA LEU A 256 -9.30 8.67 -5.70
C LEU A 256 -10.62 9.44 -5.63
N ASN A 257 -11.75 8.74 -5.56
CA ASN A 257 -13.07 9.37 -5.50
C ASN A 257 -13.23 10.26 -4.26
N GLN A 258 -12.80 9.77 -3.09
CA GLN A 258 -12.87 10.51 -1.83
C GLN A 258 -11.98 11.77 -1.87
N MET A 259 -10.78 11.66 -2.41
CA MET A 259 -9.82 12.76 -2.39
C MET A 259 -10.08 13.81 -3.46
N LEU A 260 -10.61 13.41 -4.61
CA LEU A 260 -10.87 14.27 -5.77
C LEU A 260 -12.35 14.70 -5.87
N HIS A 261 -13.21 14.23 -4.96
CA HIS A 261 -14.64 14.57 -4.88
C HIS A 261 -15.40 14.26 -6.17
N VAL A 262 -15.16 13.07 -6.75
CA VAL A 262 -15.80 12.58 -7.97
C VAL A 262 -16.58 11.29 -7.74
#